data_7c60ae0e0cf7317fa3d53390913d8b6d
#
_entry.id   7c60ae0e0cf7317fa3d53390913d8b6d
#
_cell.length_a   1.000
_cell.length_b   1.000
_cell.length_c   1.000
_cell.angle_alpha   90.00
_cell.angle_beta   90.00
_cell.angle_gamma   90.00
#
_symmetry.space_group_name_H-M   'P 1'
#
loop_
_entity.id
_entity.type
_entity.pdbx_description
1 polymer ?
#
loop_
_entity_poly.entity_id
_entity_poly.type
_entity_poly.pdbx_seq_one_letter_code
_entity_poly.pdbx_strand_id
1 'polypeptide(L)'
;MTPATIALTGASGTIGSATLSALEQAGYTVVRLSRQDIHNPAALEDQLRSQQVTTVVSCMASRTGTRADAWRVDHDAQLALLRAAERAGVKRFILLSAICLQRPRLAFQEAKLAFEAQLQRSSLQWTIIRPTAFFKSLSGQLHRVSRGKSFLVFGDGRLTACKPISDRDLSSFIVHTLNNPLARHAVLPIGGPGPALTPLDQARLLSNILGKPVRVRQVPPALLLAIGWVLSMFSRVIKGLEERAEYARIGHYYATESMLVWNSVEARYDDEATPSWGHDTLEQHYRHQLSQIDPSRS
;
A
#
# COMPACT_ATOMS: atom_id res chain seq x y z
N MET A 1 24.41 21.93 9.65
CA MET A 1 24.51 20.68 8.86
C MET A 1 23.60 20.83 7.66
N THR A 2 24.09 20.62 6.45
CA THR A 2 23.25 20.66 5.25
C THR A 2 22.18 19.57 5.37
N PRO A 3 20.90 19.86 5.14
CA PRO A 3 19.85 18.85 5.22
C PRO A 3 20.13 17.72 4.22
N ALA A 4 19.89 16.48 4.64
CA ALA A 4 20.12 15.32 3.78
C ALA A 4 19.17 15.37 2.57
N THR A 5 19.70 15.13 1.37
CA THR A 5 18.92 15.09 0.14
C THR A 5 18.32 13.68 -0.08
N ILE A 6 17.03 13.63 -0.29
CA ILE A 6 16.25 12.40 -0.48
C ILE A 6 15.65 12.38 -1.87
N ALA A 7 15.87 11.30 -2.63
CA ALA A 7 15.14 11.06 -3.87
C ALA A 7 13.85 10.29 -3.58
N LEU A 8 12.72 10.80 -4.05
CA LEU A 8 11.40 10.20 -3.85
C LEU A 8 10.78 9.79 -5.19
N THR A 9 10.43 8.49 -5.34
CA THR A 9 9.62 8.01 -6.45
C THR A 9 8.17 7.81 -6.02
N GLY A 10 7.25 7.90 -7.00
CA GLY A 10 5.82 7.74 -6.72
C GLY A 10 5.18 8.95 -6.04
N ALA A 11 5.81 10.13 -6.05
CA ALA A 11 5.35 11.36 -5.41
C ALA A 11 3.95 11.84 -5.87
N SER A 12 3.45 11.39 -7.03
CA SER A 12 2.10 11.69 -7.52
C SER A 12 1.00 10.76 -6.96
N GLY A 13 1.38 9.68 -6.29
CA GLY A 13 0.45 8.75 -5.65
C GLY A 13 -0.03 9.25 -4.27
N THR A 14 -1.09 8.66 -3.72
CA THR A 14 -1.66 9.05 -2.42
C THR A 14 -0.61 9.03 -1.30
N ILE A 15 0.08 7.90 -1.14
CA ILE A 15 1.12 7.77 -0.09
C ILE A 15 2.36 8.61 -0.45
N GLY A 16 2.76 8.61 -1.74
CA GLY A 16 3.94 9.37 -2.16
C GLY A 16 3.80 10.88 -1.99
N SER A 17 2.61 11.45 -2.23
CA SER A 17 2.36 12.88 -2.02
C SER A 17 2.36 13.25 -0.52
N ALA A 18 1.77 12.41 0.32
CA ALA A 18 1.84 12.60 1.76
C ALA A 18 3.27 12.45 2.28
N THR A 19 4.04 11.47 1.74
CA THR A 19 5.46 11.27 2.08
C THR A 19 6.30 12.48 1.68
N LEU A 20 6.04 13.05 0.49
CA LEU A 20 6.71 14.28 0.06
C LEU A 20 6.51 15.41 1.08
N SER A 21 5.25 15.69 1.43
CA SER A 21 4.92 16.73 2.41
C SER A 21 5.57 16.47 3.78
N ALA A 22 5.55 15.21 4.24
CA ALA A 22 6.15 14.85 5.52
C ALA A 22 7.69 15.02 5.53
N LEU A 23 8.37 14.69 4.42
CA LEU A 23 9.81 14.87 4.26
C LEU A 23 10.18 16.35 4.22
N GLU A 24 9.44 17.17 3.46
CA GLU A 24 9.67 18.62 3.37
C GLU A 24 9.42 19.29 4.73
N GLN A 25 8.37 18.91 5.47
CA GLN A 25 8.10 19.39 6.83
C GLN A 25 9.16 19.00 7.85
N ALA A 26 9.79 17.84 7.66
CA ALA A 26 10.91 17.39 8.48
C ALA A 26 12.26 18.05 8.11
N GLY A 27 12.27 18.97 7.14
CA GLY A 27 13.45 19.75 6.74
C GLY A 27 14.37 19.04 5.74
N TYR A 28 13.94 17.96 5.09
CA TYR A 28 14.73 17.32 4.04
C TYR A 28 14.59 18.02 2.70
N THR A 29 15.66 18.05 1.93
CA THR A 29 15.61 18.44 0.50
C THR A 29 15.13 17.22 -0.30
N VAL A 30 14.04 17.38 -1.10
CA VAL A 30 13.46 16.27 -1.84
C VAL A 30 13.60 16.44 -3.35
N VAL A 31 14.27 15.47 -3.97
CA VAL A 31 14.35 15.29 -5.43
C VAL A 31 13.24 14.35 -5.87
N ARG A 32 12.26 14.88 -6.61
CA ARG A 32 11.15 14.07 -7.13
C ARG A 32 11.59 13.36 -8.39
N LEU A 33 11.56 12.02 -8.38
CA LEU A 33 11.86 11.21 -9.55
C LEU A 33 10.58 10.78 -10.24
N SER A 34 10.49 11.08 -11.54
CA SER A 34 9.40 10.67 -12.42
C SER A 34 9.63 9.28 -13.01
N ARG A 35 8.62 8.74 -13.71
CA ARG A 35 8.80 7.50 -14.47
C ARG A 35 9.80 7.66 -15.62
N GLN A 36 9.87 8.84 -16.24
CA GLN A 36 10.80 9.10 -17.35
C GLN A 36 12.24 9.04 -16.87
N ASP A 37 12.53 9.56 -15.67
CA ASP A 37 13.87 9.52 -15.07
C ASP A 37 14.33 8.06 -14.89
N ILE A 38 13.45 7.17 -14.47
CA ILE A 38 13.76 5.74 -14.24
C ILE A 38 14.02 5.00 -15.56
N HIS A 39 13.41 5.43 -16.67
CA HIS A 39 13.65 4.83 -17.99
C HIS A 39 14.98 5.21 -18.63
N ASN A 40 15.71 6.17 -18.06
CA ASN A 40 17.05 6.55 -18.51
C ASN A 40 18.08 6.35 -17.39
N PRO A 41 18.64 5.14 -17.23
CA PRO A 41 19.51 4.80 -16.10
C PRO A 41 20.76 5.66 -15.98
N ALA A 42 21.36 6.12 -17.09
CA ALA A 42 22.56 6.99 -17.07
C ALA A 42 22.21 8.38 -16.55
N ALA A 43 21.16 9.01 -17.10
CA ALA A 43 20.70 10.31 -16.63
C ALA A 43 20.23 10.27 -15.18
N LEU A 44 19.58 9.17 -14.77
CA LEU A 44 19.16 8.97 -13.37
C LEU A 44 20.36 8.90 -12.42
N GLU A 45 21.42 8.18 -12.78
CA GLU A 45 22.66 8.10 -11.99
C GLU A 45 23.29 9.49 -11.83
N ASP A 46 23.44 10.24 -12.95
CA ASP A 46 23.99 11.58 -12.94
C ASP A 46 23.15 12.56 -12.11
N GLN A 47 21.81 12.45 -12.20
CA GLN A 47 20.89 13.25 -11.39
C GLN A 47 21.05 12.95 -9.90
N LEU A 48 21.10 11.69 -9.51
CA LEU A 48 21.29 11.30 -8.10
C LEU A 48 22.64 11.78 -7.56
N ARG A 49 23.70 11.70 -8.37
CA ARG A 49 25.05 12.15 -7.99
C ARG A 49 25.15 13.68 -7.91
N SER A 50 24.69 14.40 -8.92
CA SER A 50 24.75 15.87 -8.97
C SER A 50 23.92 16.54 -7.88
N GLN A 51 22.79 15.94 -7.51
CA GLN A 51 21.94 16.39 -6.42
C GLN A 51 22.40 15.91 -5.04
N GLN A 52 23.53 15.17 -4.97
CA GLN A 52 24.09 14.64 -3.73
C GLN A 52 23.08 13.83 -2.90
N VAL A 53 22.27 13.02 -3.60
CA VAL A 53 21.24 12.18 -2.95
C VAL A 53 21.89 11.17 -2.02
N THR A 54 21.48 11.17 -0.75
CA THR A 54 21.96 10.23 0.26
C THR A 54 21.04 9.04 0.49
N THR A 55 19.74 9.25 0.25
CA THR A 55 18.69 8.25 0.50
C THR A 55 17.66 8.24 -0.63
N VAL A 56 17.25 7.06 -1.05
CA VAL A 56 16.09 6.85 -1.93
C VAL A 56 14.91 6.39 -1.09
N VAL A 57 13.75 6.99 -1.29
CA VAL A 57 12.45 6.54 -0.77
C VAL A 57 11.56 6.17 -1.97
N SER A 58 11.18 4.91 -2.08
CA SER A 58 10.33 4.45 -3.17
C SER A 58 8.91 4.13 -2.69
N CYS A 59 7.96 4.95 -3.15
CA CYS A 59 6.51 4.75 -3.02
C CYS A 59 5.89 4.29 -4.35
N MET A 60 6.69 3.79 -5.28
CA MET A 60 6.25 3.34 -6.59
C MET A 60 5.56 1.98 -6.52
N ALA A 61 4.43 1.85 -7.20
CA ALA A 61 3.69 0.60 -7.32
C ALA A 61 2.99 0.48 -8.68
N SER A 62 2.76 -0.75 -9.12
CA SER A 62 1.94 -1.05 -10.30
C SER A 62 0.50 -0.57 -10.10
N ARG A 63 -0.19 -0.26 -11.20
CA ARG A 63 -1.56 0.27 -11.15
C ARG A 63 -2.62 -0.80 -11.26
N THR A 64 -2.37 -1.82 -12.09
CA THR A 64 -3.34 -2.85 -12.43
C THR A 64 -3.11 -4.15 -11.69
N GLY A 65 -1.88 -4.39 -11.22
CA GLY A 65 -1.47 -5.65 -10.61
C GLY A 65 -1.39 -6.82 -11.60
N THR A 66 -1.68 -6.60 -12.90
CA THR A 66 -1.45 -7.62 -13.94
C THR A 66 0.02 -8.02 -13.98
N ARG A 67 0.30 -9.25 -14.43
CA ARG A 67 1.68 -9.76 -14.46
C ARG A 67 2.64 -8.82 -15.18
N ALA A 68 2.26 -8.32 -16.36
CA ALA A 68 3.12 -7.42 -17.14
C ALA A 68 3.37 -6.07 -16.42
N ASP A 69 2.32 -5.46 -15.85
CA ASP A 69 2.44 -4.18 -15.14
C ASP A 69 3.22 -4.35 -13.83
N ALA A 70 2.96 -5.42 -13.09
CA ALA A 70 3.64 -5.72 -11.84
C ALA A 70 5.15 -5.93 -12.04
N TRP A 71 5.55 -6.80 -12.97
CA TRP A 71 6.97 -7.03 -13.23
C TRP A 71 7.67 -5.78 -13.75
N ARG A 72 7.05 -5.04 -14.65
CA ARG A 72 7.61 -3.79 -15.18
C ARG A 72 7.83 -2.72 -14.11
N VAL A 73 6.89 -2.57 -13.14
CA VAL A 73 6.90 -1.47 -12.17
C VAL A 73 7.42 -1.91 -10.81
N ASP A 74 6.88 -3.01 -10.26
CA ASP A 74 7.22 -3.46 -8.90
C ASP A 74 8.56 -4.21 -8.85
N HIS A 75 9.10 -4.66 -10.00
CA HIS A 75 10.41 -5.28 -10.09
C HIS A 75 11.39 -4.49 -10.98
N ASP A 76 11.18 -4.42 -12.31
CA ASP A 76 12.20 -3.92 -13.23
C ASP A 76 12.54 -2.44 -13.02
N ALA A 77 11.53 -1.57 -12.87
CA ALA A 77 11.74 -0.15 -12.61
C ALA A 77 12.39 0.08 -11.23
N GLN A 78 12.00 -0.69 -10.22
CA GLN A 78 12.63 -0.65 -8.90
C GLN A 78 14.09 -1.11 -8.97
N LEU A 79 14.39 -2.15 -9.72
CA LEU A 79 15.75 -2.67 -9.91
C LEU A 79 16.64 -1.66 -10.67
N ALA A 80 16.10 -0.98 -11.69
CA ALA A 80 16.80 0.09 -12.39
C ALA A 80 17.15 1.25 -11.44
N LEU A 81 16.20 1.66 -10.58
CA LEU A 81 16.42 2.68 -9.56
C LEU A 81 17.48 2.25 -8.53
N LEU A 82 17.41 1.00 -8.06
CA LEU A 82 18.39 0.46 -7.10
C LEU A 82 19.81 0.49 -7.67
N ARG A 83 19.99 0.01 -8.90
CA ARG A 83 21.30 -0.02 -9.57
C ARG A 83 21.85 1.39 -9.81
N ALA A 84 21.01 2.35 -10.21
CA ALA A 84 21.42 3.75 -10.37
C ALA A 84 21.81 4.36 -9.01
N ALA A 85 21.06 4.07 -7.95
CA ALA A 85 21.38 4.51 -6.60
C ALA A 85 22.73 3.96 -6.10
N GLU A 86 23.01 2.67 -6.31
CA GLU A 86 24.31 2.07 -5.97
C GLU A 86 25.46 2.75 -6.70
N ARG A 87 25.37 2.93 -8.04
CA ARG A 87 26.40 3.58 -8.84
C ARG A 87 26.59 5.06 -8.52
N ALA A 88 25.52 5.76 -8.12
CA ALA A 88 25.57 7.15 -7.69
C ALA A 88 26.16 7.33 -6.27
N GLY A 89 26.38 6.24 -5.53
CA GLY A 89 26.93 6.27 -4.17
C GLY A 89 25.91 6.63 -3.08
N VAL A 90 24.62 6.48 -3.39
CA VAL A 90 23.53 6.57 -2.39
C VAL A 90 23.80 5.58 -1.25
N LYS A 91 23.46 5.95 -0.02
CA LYS A 91 23.77 5.14 1.17
C LYS A 91 22.57 4.30 1.63
N ARG A 92 21.36 4.74 1.35
CA ARG A 92 20.17 4.12 1.91
C ARG A 92 19.02 4.02 0.90
N PHE A 93 18.26 2.92 0.99
CA PHE A 93 17.04 2.70 0.20
C PHE A 93 15.89 2.30 1.12
N ILE A 94 14.80 3.08 1.12
CA ILE A 94 13.56 2.77 1.84
C ILE A 94 12.50 2.39 0.81
N LEU A 95 11.98 1.18 0.92
CA LEU A 95 10.94 0.63 0.05
C LEU A 95 9.60 0.60 0.77
N LEU A 96 8.59 1.23 0.19
CA LEU A 96 7.20 0.99 0.55
C LEU A 96 6.71 -0.26 -0.18
N SER A 97 6.57 -1.34 0.55
CA SER A 97 6.09 -2.64 0.08
C SER A 97 4.65 -2.90 0.53
N ALA A 98 4.29 -4.12 0.91
CA ALA A 98 2.96 -4.47 1.37
C ALA A 98 2.97 -5.69 2.33
N ILE A 99 2.08 -5.70 3.32
CA ILE A 99 2.00 -6.81 4.28
C ILE A 99 1.49 -8.11 3.64
N CYS A 100 0.72 -8.01 2.57
CA CYS A 100 0.15 -9.16 1.86
C CYS A 100 1.19 -10.09 1.19
N LEU A 101 2.48 -9.71 1.23
CA LEU A 101 3.56 -10.54 0.70
C LEU A 101 3.90 -11.76 1.58
N GLN A 102 3.37 -11.85 2.78
CA GLN A 102 3.60 -12.98 3.68
C GLN A 102 3.00 -14.29 3.15
N ARG A 103 1.91 -14.20 2.36
CA ARG A 103 1.24 -15.34 1.73
C ARG A 103 0.94 -15.02 0.25
N PRO A 104 1.95 -15.02 -0.63
CA PRO A 104 1.81 -14.59 -2.02
C PRO A 104 0.97 -15.59 -2.83
N ARG A 105 0.06 -15.06 -3.67
CA ARG A 105 -0.79 -15.80 -4.61
C ARG A 105 -1.04 -15.04 -5.91
N LEU A 106 -0.51 -13.81 -6.02
CA LEU A 106 -0.79 -12.89 -7.10
C LEU A 106 0.51 -12.42 -7.75
N ALA A 107 0.46 -12.09 -9.04
CA ALA A 107 1.63 -11.71 -9.80
C ALA A 107 2.37 -10.47 -9.24
N PHE A 108 1.63 -9.48 -8.72
CA PHE A 108 2.27 -8.31 -8.12
C PHE A 108 3.01 -8.63 -6.81
N GLN A 109 2.56 -9.63 -6.08
CA GLN A 109 3.24 -10.09 -4.86
C GLN A 109 4.56 -10.79 -5.20
N GLU A 110 4.56 -11.62 -6.25
CA GLU A 110 5.77 -12.27 -6.76
C GLU A 110 6.81 -11.23 -7.22
N ALA A 111 6.38 -10.22 -8.00
CA ALA A 111 7.26 -9.16 -8.49
C ALA A 111 7.86 -8.34 -7.34
N LYS A 112 7.06 -7.96 -6.35
CA LYS A 112 7.55 -7.25 -5.16
C LYS A 112 8.53 -8.07 -4.34
N LEU A 113 8.24 -9.35 -4.10
CA LEU A 113 9.16 -10.24 -3.37
C LEU A 113 10.47 -10.44 -4.12
N ALA A 114 10.43 -10.57 -5.45
CA ALA A 114 11.62 -10.66 -6.28
C ALA A 114 12.50 -9.40 -6.14
N PHE A 115 11.89 -8.21 -6.12
CA PHE A 115 12.62 -6.97 -5.88
C PHE A 115 13.12 -6.84 -4.43
N GLU A 116 12.30 -7.17 -3.43
CA GLU A 116 12.76 -7.18 -2.03
C GLU A 116 14.02 -8.04 -1.85
N ALA A 117 14.07 -9.21 -2.49
CA ALA A 117 15.24 -10.09 -2.44
C ALA A 117 16.48 -9.46 -3.10
N GLN A 118 16.34 -8.66 -4.18
CA GLN A 118 17.44 -7.90 -4.78
C GLN A 118 17.91 -6.77 -3.85
N LEU A 119 16.97 -6.03 -3.26
CA LEU A 119 17.27 -4.95 -2.33
C LEU A 119 18.01 -5.46 -1.09
N GLN A 120 17.60 -6.60 -0.54
CA GLN A 120 18.25 -7.22 0.63
C GLN A 120 19.70 -7.68 0.36
N ARG A 121 20.02 -8.00 -0.91
CA ARG A 121 21.38 -8.37 -1.34
C ARG A 121 22.23 -7.18 -1.76
N SER A 122 21.65 -5.99 -1.85
CA SER A 122 22.35 -4.77 -2.26
C SER A 122 23.37 -4.30 -1.20
N SER A 123 24.29 -3.45 -1.61
CA SER A 123 25.27 -2.83 -0.70
C SER A 123 24.68 -1.70 0.13
N LEU A 124 23.43 -1.29 -0.14
CA LEU A 124 22.80 -0.15 0.53
C LEU A 124 22.24 -0.55 1.90
N GLN A 125 22.16 0.41 2.81
CA GLN A 125 21.33 0.27 4.01
C GLN A 125 19.86 0.27 3.60
N TRP A 126 19.20 -0.87 3.63
CA TRP A 126 17.81 -0.96 3.20
C TRP A 126 16.82 -0.98 4.37
N THR A 127 15.61 -0.50 4.09
CA THR A 127 14.44 -0.64 4.96
C THR A 127 13.26 -1.03 4.09
N ILE A 128 12.54 -2.08 4.43
CA ILE A 128 11.33 -2.52 3.71
C ILE A 128 10.14 -2.32 4.64
N ILE A 129 9.25 -1.39 4.29
CA ILE A 129 8.04 -1.10 5.07
C ILE A 129 6.88 -1.87 4.42
N ARG A 130 6.21 -2.71 5.20
CA ARG A 130 5.06 -3.52 4.78
C ARG A 130 3.79 -3.05 5.50
N PRO A 131 3.13 -1.98 5.00
CA PRO A 131 1.91 -1.47 5.61
C PRO A 131 0.73 -2.44 5.43
N THR A 132 -0.22 -2.32 6.34
CA THR A 132 -1.53 -2.95 6.27
C THR A 132 -2.44 -2.22 5.27
N ALA A 133 -3.76 -2.30 5.42
CA ALA A 133 -4.71 -1.63 4.54
C ALA A 133 -4.70 -0.10 4.73
N PHE A 134 -4.82 0.64 3.63
CA PHE A 134 -4.94 2.11 3.67
C PHE A 134 -6.41 2.52 3.86
N PHE A 135 -6.67 3.64 4.54
CA PHE A 135 -8.01 4.20 4.70
C PHE A 135 -8.74 4.36 3.37
N LYS A 136 -8.05 4.86 2.34
CA LYS A 136 -8.61 5.02 0.99
C LYS A 136 -9.12 3.70 0.41
N SER A 137 -8.41 2.60 0.64
CA SER A 137 -8.79 1.27 0.14
C SER A 137 -10.09 0.76 0.78
N LEU A 138 -10.38 1.18 2.02
CA LEU A 138 -11.59 0.81 2.76
C LEU A 138 -12.78 1.74 2.49
N SER A 139 -12.57 2.86 1.79
CA SER A 139 -13.58 3.89 1.54
C SER A 139 -14.47 3.60 0.33
N GLY A 140 -14.21 2.55 -0.44
CA GLY A 140 -14.89 2.27 -1.71
C GLY A 140 -16.41 2.11 -1.63
N GLN A 141 -16.96 1.81 -0.45
CA GLN A 141 -18.40 1.63 -0.26
C GLN A 141 -19.11 2.83 0.37
N LEU A 142 -18.40 3.91 0.76
CA LEU A 142 -18.98 5.06 1.46
C LEU A 142 -20.12 5.71 0.65
N HIS A 143 -19.87 6.00 -0.63
CA HIS A 143 -20.86 6.59 -1.52
C HIS A 143 -22.09 5.68 -1.74
N ARG A 144 -21.89 4.35 -1.75
CA ARG A 144 -22.97 3.37 -1.82
C ARG A 144 -23.86 3.43 -0.57
N VAL A 145 -23.22 3.43 0.60
CA VAL A 145 -23.89 3.41 1.89
C VAL A 145 -24.56 4.75 2.21
N SER A 146 -23.96 5.88 1.86
CA SER A 146 -24.56 7.21 2.03
C SER A 146 -25.91 7.33 1.31
N ARG A 147 -26.08 6.64 0.17
CA ARG A 147 -27.32 6.54 -0.59
C ARG A 147 -28.29 5.47 -0.09
N GLY A 148 -28.09 4.92 1.11
CA GLY A 148 -28.98 3.91 1.71
C GLY A 148 -28.86 2.50 1.16
N LYS A 149 -27.86 2.21 0.30
CA LYS A 149 -27.61 0.85 -0.20
C LYS A 149 -26.83 0.04 0.84
N SER A 150 -26.98 -1.29 0.81
CA SER A 150 -26.33 -2.19 1.74
C SER A 150 -24.81 -2.15 1.61
N PHE A 151 -24.10 -2.24 2.74
CA PHE A 151 -22.66 -2.51 2.79
C PHE A 151 -22.40 -3.98 2.40
N LEU A 152 -21.53 -4.22 1.45
CA LEU A 152 -21.20 -5.57 1.00
C LEU A 152 -20.07 -6.15 1.83
N VAL A 153 -20.25 -7.37 2.32
CA VAL A 153 -19.20 -8.13 3.01
C VAL A 153 -19.04 -9.49 2.34
N PHE A 154 -17.82 -9.99 2.32
CA PHE A 154 -17.55 -11.34 1.84
C PHE A 154 -17.71 -12.34 3.00
N GLY A 155 -18.36 -13.49 2.71
CA GLY A 155 -18.73 -14.45 3.74
C GLY A 155 -19.64 -13.80 4.80
N ASP A 156 -19.33 -14.04 6.06
CA ASP A 156 -20.04 -13.44 7.21
C ASP A 156 -19.55 -12.03 7.58
N GLY A 157 -18.54 -11.50 6.85
CA GLY A 157 -17.90 -10.22 7.15
C GLY A 157 -16.85 -10.26 8.25
N ARG A 158 -16.45 -11.45 8.69
CA ARG A 158 -15.42 -11.70 9.71
C ARG A 158 -14.23 -12.52 9.20
N LEU A 159 -14.26 -12.93 7.93
CA LEU A 159 -13.20 -13.73 7.34
C LEU A 159 -11.83 -13.06 7.35
N THR A 160 -11.81 -11.73 7.29
CA THR A 160 -10.57 -10.94 7.22
C THR A 160 -10.59 -9.79 8.20
N ALA A 161 -9.40 -9.35 8.61
CA ALA A 161 -9.23 -8.17 9.45
C ALA A 161 -8.00 -7.39 9.02
N CYS A 162 -7.94 -6.10 9.38
CA CYS A 162 -6.77 -5.24 9.17
C CYS A 162 -6.70 -4.17 10.25
N LYS A 163 -5.48 -3.65 10.51
CA LYS A 163 -5.25 -2.39 11.25
C LYS A 163 -5.06 -1.27 10.23
N PRO A 164 -6.13 -0.59 9.78
CA PRO A 164 -6.01 0.38 8.71
C PRO A 164 -5.15 1.57 9.14
N ILE A 165 -4.32 2.08 8.21
CA ILE A 165 -3.42 3.20 8.45
C ILE A 165 -3.73 4.35 7.49
N SER A 166 -3.64 5.60 7.98
CA SER A 166 -3.76 6.79 7.15
C SER A 166 -2.49 7.02 6.31
N ASP A 167 -2.63 7.77 5.23
CA ASP A 167 -1.50 8.24 4.42
C ASP A 167 -0.58 9.18 5.23
N ARG A 168 -1.13 10.00 6.11
CA ARG A 168 -0.39 10.89 7.02
C ARG A 168 0.45 10.10 8.03
N ASP A 169 -0.16 9.15 8.73
CA ASP A 169 0.54 8.35 9.74
C ASP A 169 1.61 7.46 9.11
N LEU A 170 1.30 6.84 7.94
CA LEU A 170 2.29 6.06 7.22
C LEU A 170 3.47 6.90 6.75
N SER A 171 3.21 8.11 6.27
CA SER A 171 4.26 9.04 5.85
C SER A 171 5.13 9.49 7.02
N SER A 172 4.53 9.75 8.19
CA SER A 172 5.28 10.07 9.41
C SER A 172 6.14 8.88 9.87
N PHE A 173 5.64 7.62 9.70
CA PHE A 173 6.43 6.43 9.97
C PHE A 173 7.62 6.30 9.02
N ILE A 174 7.43 6.56 7.72
CA ILE A 174 8.53 6.58 6.74
C ILE A 174 9.61 7.58 7.18
N VAL A 175 9.23 8.80 7.58
CA VAL A 175 10.16 9.81 8.09
C VAL A 175 10.84 9.35 9.38
N HIS A 176 10.08 8.75 10.31
CA HIS A 176 10.65 8.18 11.54
C HIS A 176 11.75 7.15 11.25
N THR A 177 11.56 6.29 10.24
CA THR A 177 12.57 5.26 9.91
C THR A 177 13.89 5.87 9.47
N LEU A 178 13.93 7.09 8.89
CA LEU A 178 15.15 7.76 8.46
C LEU A 178 16.15 7.97 9.60
N ASN A 179 15.62 8.29 10.79
CA ASN A 179 16.42 8.58 11.98
C ASN A 179 16.54 7.40 12.96
N ASN A 180 15.87 6.28 12.68
CA ASN A 180 15.87 5.10 13.54
C ASN A 180 16.92 4.08 13.07
N PRO A 181 18.01 3.84 13.83
CA PRO A 181 19.02 2.85 13.49
C PRO A 181 18.48 1.42 13.39
N LEU A 182 17.45 1.09 14.18
CA LEU A 182 16.81 -0.24 14.18
C LEU A 182 16.00 -0.51 12.90
N ALA A 183 15.72 0.52 12.11
CA ALA A 183 15.06 0.36 10.81
C ALA A 183 16.02 -0.09 9.70
N ARG A 184 17.34 -0.09 9.94
CA ARG A 184 18.33 -0.52 8.94
C ARG A 184 18.33 -2.04 8.82
N HIS A 185 18.36 -2.51 7.57
CA HIS A 185 18.33 -3.94 7.24
C HIS A 185 17.13 -4.68 7.86
N ALA A 186 15.98 -4.00 7.93
CA ALA A 186 14.76 -4.50 8.56
C ALA A 186 13.56 -4.50 7.62
N VAL A 187 12.72 -5.53 7.79
CA VAL A 187 11.36 -5.59 7.21
C VAL A 187 10.39 -5.22 8.32
N LEU A 188 9.67 -4.12 8.13
CA LEU A 188 8.84 -3.48 9.13
C LEU A 188 7.36 -3.59 8.74
N PRO A 189 6.60 -4.55 9.27
CA PRO A 189 5.15 -4.51 9.19
C PRO A 189 4.64 -3.32 9.99
N ILE A 190 3.58 -2.64 9.53
CA ILE A 190 3.01 -1.48 10.21
C ILE A 190 1.53 -1.31 9.89
N GLY A 191 0.72 -1.12 10.93
CA GLY A 191 -0.68 -0.74 10.86
C GLY A 191 -0.96 0.58 11.55
N GLY A 192 -2.19 1.04 11.46
CA GLY A 192 -2.68 2.20 12.19
C GLY A 192 -3.04 1.90 13.63
N PRO A 193 -3.47 2.90 14.39
CA PRO A 193 -3.83 2.75 15.81
C PRO A 193 -5.11 1.94 16.01
N GLY A 194 -5.24 1.38 17.20
CA GLY A 194 -6.42 0.61 17.64
C GLY A 194 -6.38 -0.87 17.24
N PRO A 195 -7.48 -1.59 17.53
CA PRO A 195 -7.61 -3.01 17.23
C PRO A 195 -7.82 -3.26 15.74
N ALA A 196 -7.59 -4.49 15.31
CA ALA A 196 -7.92 -4.90 13.94
C ALA A 196 -9.45 -4.82 13.70
N LEU A 197 -9.82 -4.33 12.52
CA LEU A 197 -11.20 -4.14 12.10
C LEU A 197 -11.56 -5.15 11.02
N THR A 198 -12.65 -5.88 11.22
CA THR A 198 -13.29 -6.71 10.19
C THR A 198 -14.19 -5.84 9.27
N PRO A 199 -14.60 -6.33 8.10
CA PRO A 199 -15.63 -5.67 7.28
C PRO A 199 -16.95 -5.43 8.03
N LEU A 200 -17.32 -6.33 8.95
CA LEU A 200 -18.52 -6.15 9.76
C LEU A 200 -18.36 -5.00 10.78
N ASP A 201 -17.15 -4.83 11.35
CA ASP A 201 -16.85 -3.70 12.25
C ASP A 201 -16.86 -2.37 11.50
N GLN A 202 -16.40 -2.34 10.24
CA GLN A 202 -16.52 -1.16 9.37
C GLN A 202 -18.00 -0.79 9.11
N ALA A 203 -18.87 -1.79 8.89
CA ALA A 203 -20.31 -1.54 8.73
C ALA A 203 -20.96 -1.01 10.02
N ARG A 204 -20.53 -1.51 11.19
CA ARG A 204 -20.96 -0.99 12.52
C ARG A 204 -20.50 0.45 12.74
N LEU A 205 -19.23 0.72 12.40
CA LEU A 205 -18.66 2.07 12.45
C LEU A 205 -19.48 3.06 11.62
N LEU A 206 -19.83 2.67 10.39
CA LEU A 206 -20.68 3.47 9.51
C LEU A 206 -22.11 3.65 10.07
N SER A 207 -22.66 2.64 10.75
CA SER A 207 -23.97 2.76 11.40
C SER A 207 -23.93 3.82 12.50
N ASN A 208 -22.86 3.83 13.31
CA ASN A 208 -22.66 4.82 14.37
C ASN A 208 -22.51 6.24 13.81
N ILE A 209 -21.71 6.41 12.76
CA ILE A 209 -21.48 7.71 12.10
C ILE A 209 -22.79 8.26 11.48
N LEU A 210 -23.57 7.37 10.84
CA LEU A 210 -24.82 7.77 10.16
C LEU A 210 -26.03 7.91 11.09
N GLY A 211 -25.90 7.51 12.36
CA GLY A 211 -27.01 7.49 13.33
C GLY A 211 -28.17 6.56 12.94
N LYS A 212 -27.92 5.59 12.06
CA LYS A 212 -28.92 4.62 11.60
C LYS A 212 -28.28 3.30 11.22
N PRO A 213 -29.01 2.17 11.33
CA PRO A 213 -28.48 0.86 10.96
C PRO A 213 -28.10 0.79 9.48
N VAL A 214 -26.85 0.41 9.20
CA VAL A 214 -26.39 0.09 7.84
C VAL A 214 -26.71 -1.37 7.56
N ARG A 215 -27.52 -1.61 6.54
CA ARG A 215 -27.83 -2.96 6.08
C ARG A 215 -26.58 -3.62 5.52
N VAL A 216 -26.29 -4.85 5.97
CA VAL A 216 -25.18 -5.65 5.47
C VAL A 216 -25.72 -6.69 4.49
N ARG A 217 -25.05 -6.87 3.35
CA ARG A 217 -25.34 -7.94 2.39
C ARG A 217 -24.12 -8.84 2.22
N GLN A 218 -24.29 -10.09 2.51
CA GLN A 218 -23.24 -11.10 2.35
C GLN A 218 -23.09 -11.52 0.88
N VAL A 219 -21.83 -11.69 0.46
CA VAL A 219 -21.45 -12.14 -0.89
C VAL A 219 -20.49 -13.32 -0.73
N PRO A 220 -20.73 -14.47 -1.38
CA PRO A 220 -19.78 -15.57 -1.35
C PRO A 220 -18.43 -15.15 -1.97
N PRO A 221 -17.28 -15.38 -1.30
CA PRO A 221 -15.95 -15.07 -1.88
C PRO A 221 -15.72 -15.80 -3.21
N ALA A 222 -16.23 -17.02 -3.35
CA ALA A 222 -16.16 -17.82 -4.57
C ALA A 222 -16.74 -17.12 -5.82
N LEU A 223 -17.67 -16.15 -5.64
CA LEU A 223 -18.20 -15.36 -6.76
C LEU A 223 -17.08 -14.59 -7.48
N LEU A 224 -16.12 -14.02 -6.74
CA LEU A 224 -14.98 -13.32 -7.34
C LEU A 224 -14.06 -14.25 -8.13
N LEU A 225 -13.86 -15.48 -7.64
CA LEU A 225 -13.12 -16.51 -8.39
C LEU A 225 -13.85 -16.88 -9.68
N ALA A 226 -15.17 -17.13 -9.62
CA ALA A 226 -15.96 -17.44 -10.79
C ALA A 226 -15.92 -16.32 -11.84
N ILE A 227 -16.06 -15.06 -11.41
CA ILE A 227 -15.93 -13.89 -12.29
C ILE A 227 -14.53 -13.84 -12.89
N GLY A 228 -13.47 -13.98 -12.09
CA GLY A 228 -12.08 -13.97 -12.57
C GLY A 228 -11.82 -15.07 -13.59
N TRP A 229 -12.34 -16.27 -13.37
CA TRP A 229 -12.21 -17.41 -14.27
C TRP A 229 -12.92 -17.14 -15.62
N VAL A 230 -14.18 -16.72 -15.58
CA VAL A 230 -14.94 -16.38 -16.80
C VAL A 230 -14.25 -15.28 -17.60
N LEU A 231 -13.82 -14.18 -16.95
CA LEU A 231 -13.12 -13.09 -17.62
C LEU A 231 -11.79 -13.56 -18.23
N SER A 232 -11.07 -14.47 -17.56
CA SER A 232 -9.81 -15.00 -18.07
C SER A 232 -9.98 -15.89 -19.31
N MET A 233 -11.09 -16.61 -19.43
CA MET A 233 -11.40 -17.41 -20.64
C MET A 233 -11.51 -16.53 -21.88
N PHE A 234 -12.10 -15.35 -21.76
CA PHE A 234 -12.31 -14.44 -22.88
C PHE A 234 -11.21 -13.40 -23.06
N SER A 235 -10.24 -13.33 -22.15
CA SER A 235 -9.16 -12.33 -22.17
C SER A 235 -8.23 -12.42 -23.37
N ARG A 236 -8.13 -13.61 -23.99
CA ARG A 236 -7.35 -13.83 -25.22
C ARG A 236 -7.96 -13.17 -26.46
N VAL A 237 -9.27 -12.94 -26.43
CA VAL A 237 -10.04 -12.40 -27.57
C VAL A 237 -10.40 -10.93 -27.35
N ILE A 238 -10.70 -10.54 -26.13
CA ILE A 238 -11.19 -9.19 -25.80
C ILE A 238 -10.14 -8.46 -24.97
N LYS A 239 -9.58 -7.38 -25.51
CA LYS A 239 -8.61 -6.52 -24.82
C LYS A 239 -9.22 -5.92 -23.54
N GLY A 240 -8.43 -5.87 -22.47
CA GLY A 240 -8.83 -5.29 -21.17
C GLY A 240 -9.56 -6.26 -20.23
N LEU A 241 -9.94 -7.46 -20.66
CA LEU A 241 -10.50 -8.46 -19.76
C LEU A 241 -9.45 -9.10 -18.85
N GLU A 242 -8.18 -9.14 -19.25
CA GLU A 242 -7.08 -9.61 -18.41
C GLU A 242 -6.97 -8.75 -17.13
N GLU A 243 -7.01 -7.43 -17.27
CA GLU A 243 -6.97 -6.49 -16.15
C GLU A 243 -8.18 -6.70 -15.21
N ARG A 244 -9.38 -6.86 -15.78
CA ARG A 244 -10.60 -7.13 -14.98
C ARG A 244 -10.56 -8.49 -14.29
N ALA A 245 -10.00 -9.51 -14.94
CA ALA A 245 -9.80 -10.83 -14.35
C ALA A 245 -8.82 -10.74 -13.16
N GLU A 246 -7.74 -9.96 -13.33
CA GLU A 246 -6.77 -9.75 -12.25
C GLU A 246 -7.38 -8.97 -11.08
N TYR A 247 -8.18 -7.94 -11.33
CA TYR A 247 -8.92 -7.24 -10.27
C TYR A 247 -9.86 -8.18 -9.50
N ALA A 248 -10.50 -9.13 -10.17
CA ALA A 248 -11.34 -10.13 -9.50
C ALA A 248 -10.50 -11.08 -8.61
N ARG A 249 -9.31 -11.51 -9.07
CA ARG A 249 -8.38 -12.32 -8.26
C ARG A 249 -7.84 -11.55 -7.07
N ILE A 250 -7.44 -10.28 -7.27
CA ILE A 250 -7.00 -9.37 -6.20
C ILE A 250 -8.13 -9.17 -5.19
N GLY A 251 -9.35 -8.94 -5.67
CA GLY A 251 -10.54 -8.82 -4.83
C GLY A 251 -10.79 -10.08 -4.00
N HIS A 252 -10.68 -11.27 -4.61
CA HIS A 252 -10.81 -12.54 -3.89
C HIS A 252 -9.71 -12.68 -2.82
N TYR A 253 -8.47 -12.34 -3.13
CA TYR A 253 -7.37 -12.39 -2.18
C TYR A 253 -7.68 -11.55 -0.93
N TYR A 254 -8.07 -10.28 -1.11
CA TYR A 254 -8.41 -9.40 0.01
C TYR A 254 -9.75 -9.75 0.71
N ALA A 255 -10.59 -10.53 0.06
CA ALA A 255 -11.81 -11.08 0.68
C ALA A 255 -11.55 -12.29 1.58
N THR A 256 -10.37 -12.92 1.46
CA THR A 256 -10.05 -14.19 2.14
C THR A 256 -8.76 -14.15 2.97
N GLU A 257 -7.88 -13.16 2.77
CA GLU A 257 -6.63 -13.00 3.49
C GLU A 257 -6.62 -11.69 4.28
N SER A 258 -6.27 -11.77 5.57
CA SER A 258 -6.18 -10.58 6.43
C SER A 258 -4.93 -9.76 6.15
N MET A 259 -5.00 -8.46 6.40
CA MET A 259 -3.86 -7.54 6.33
C MET A 259 -3.29 -7.29 7.74
N LEU A 260 -2.77 -8.36 8.33
CA LEU A 260 -2.13 -8.41 9.65
C LEU A 260 -0.86 -9.25 9.55
N VAL A 261 -0.02 -9.24 10.57
CA VAL A 261 1.15 -10.12 10.65
C VAL A 261 0.68 -11.58 10.67
N TRP A 262 1.30 -12.41 9.84
CA TRP A 262 1.04 -13.85 9.81
C TRP A 262 1.95 -14.57 10.81
N ASN A 263 1.34 -15.24 11.80
CA ASN A 263 2.04 -16.13 12.71
C ASN A 263 2.10 -17.53 12.08
N SER A 264 3.29 -17.91 11.62
CA SER A 264 3.50 -19.21 10.94
C SER A 264 3.42 -20.41 11.89
N VAL A 265 3.66 -20.20 13.17
CA VAL A 265 3.62 -21.25 14.20
C VAL A 265 2.16 -21.62 14.49
N GLU A 266 1.30 -20.62 14.67
CA GLU A 266 -0.10 -20.81 14.97
C GLU A 266 -0.98 -20.89 13.72
N ALA A 267 -0.39 -20.71 12.53
CA ALA A 267 -1.07 -20.68 11.23
C ALA A 267 -2.28 -19.73 11.20
N ARG A 268 -2.16 -18.55 11.85
CA ARG A 268 -3.19 -17.51 11.92
C ARG A 268 -2.61 -16.11 11.74
N TYR A 269 -3.48 -15.18 11.39
CA TYR A 269 -3.16 -13.75 11.43
C TYR A 269 -3.25 -13.24 12.87
N ASP A 270 -2.29 -12.38 13.25
CA ASP A 270 -2.11 -11.94 14.62
C ASP A 270 -2.22 -10.40 14.72
N ASP A 271 -3.25 -9.93 15.40
CA ASP A 271 -3.50 -8.52 15.64
C ASP A 271 -2.47 -7.94 16.63
N GLU A 272 -2.15 -8.67 17.71
CA GLU A 272 -1.23 -8.20 18.75
C GLU A 272 0.20 -8.10 18.22
N ALA A 273 0.62 -9.07 17.37
CA ALA A 273 1.91 -9.04 16.70
C ALA A 273 2.00 -7.99 15.58
N THR A 274 0.87 -7.37 15.17
CA THR A 274 0.85 -6.33 14.14
C THR A 274 1.13 -4.96 14.78
N PRO A 275 2.31 -4.35 14.54
CA PRO A 275 2.67 -3.06 15.13
C PRO A 275 1.72 -1.96 14.68
N SER A 276 1.51 -0.98 15.56
CA SER A 276 0.66 0.18 15.31
C SER A 276 1.47 1.48 15.31
N TRP A 277 1.07 2.44 14.47
CA TRP A 277 1.66 3.77 14.42
C TRP A 277 0.62 4.85 14.15
N GLY A 278 0.84 6.03 14.73
CA GLY A 278 0.05 7.23 14.47
C GLY A 278 -1.17 7.36 15.35
N HIS A 279 -2.06 8.27 14.95
CA HIS A 279 -3.22 8.70 15.74
C HIS A 279 -4.51 8.80 14.92
N ASP A 280 -4.42 8.73 13.58
CA ASP A 280 -5.59 8.85 12.72
C ASP A 280 -6.46 7.61 12.80
N THR A 281 -7.76 7.79 12.99
CA THR A 281 -8.72 6.68 13.02
C THR A 281 -9.52 6.58 11.73
N LEU A 282 -9.91 5.35 11.36
CA LEU A 282 -10.79 5.12 10.23
C LEU A 282 -12.14 5.83 10.41
N GLU A 283 -12.60 6.00 11.65
CA GLU A 283 -13.82 6.73 11.97
C GLU A 283 -13.74 8.20 11.58
N GLN A 284 -12.66 8.90 11.98
CA GLN A 284 -12.42 10.30 11.60
C GLN A 284 -12.36 10.46 10.08
N HIS A 285 -11.68 9.53 9.39
CA HIS A 285 -11.61 9.52 7.94
C HIS A 285 -12.99 9.32 7.30
N TYR A 286 -13.81 8.38 7.79
CA TYR A 286 -15.15 8.17 7.27
C TYR A 286 -16.08 9.37 7.51
N ARG A 287 -16.01 10.00 8.69
CA ARG A 287 -16.77 11.23 8.97
C ARG A 287 -16.41 12.33 7.99
N HIS A 288 -15.13 12.57 7.78
CA HIS A 288 -14.64 13.56 6.82
C HIS A 288 -15.08 13.25 5.38
N GLN A 289 -14.96 12.02 4.91
CA GLN A 289 -15.38 11.63 3.57
C GLN A 289 -16.91 11.75 3.38
N LEU A 290 -17.69 11.39 4.39
CA LEU A 290 -19.14 11.47 4.33
C LEU A 290 -19.64 12.93 4.35
N SER A 291 -18.97 13.85 5.06
CA SER A 291 -19.30 15.28 5.01
C SER A 291 -19.03 15.90 3.64
N GLN A 292 -18.04 15.40 2.90
CA GLN A 292 -17.80 15.81 1.51
C GLN A 292 -18.85 15.28 0.52
N ILE A 293 -19.39 14.07 0.77
CA ILE A 293 -20.45 13.46 -0.08
C ILE A 293 -21.81 14.13 0.17
N ASP A 294 -22.11 14.52 1.40
CA ASP A 294 -23.37 15.14 1.81
C ASP A 294 -23.08 16.30 2.81
N PRO A 295 -22.88 17.52 2.28
CA PRO A 295 -22.55 18.69 3.11
C PRO A 295 -23.62 19.07 4.15
N SER A 296 -24.84 18.56 4.03
CA SER A 296 -25.92 18.80 5.02
C SER A 296 -25.73 18.03 6.34
N ARG A 297 -24.65 17.25 6.46
CA ARG A 297 -24.32 16.39 7.62
C ARG A 297 -23.13 16.88 8.45
N SER A 298 -22.63 18.08 8.16
CA SER A 298 -21.55 18.71 8.95
C SER A 298 -22.08 19.41 10.19
#